data_a72643fbac41a3ea137173c8f2ffce6e
#
_entry.id   a72643fbac41a3ea137173c8f2ffce6e
#
_cell.length_a   1.000
_cell.length_b   1.000
_cell.length_c   1.000
_cell.angle_alpha   90.00
_cell.angle_beta   90.00
_cell.angle_gamma   90.00
#
_symmetry.space_group_name_H-M   'P 1'
#
loop_
_entity.id
_entity.type
_entity.pdbx_description
1 polymer ?
#
loop_
_entity_poly.entity_id
_entity_poly.type
_entity_poly.pdbx_seq_one_letter_code
_entity_poly.pdbx_strand_id
1 'polypeptide(L)'
;MKKLNVATLFSGIGTPEQSLKHLGIEHETVFACEIDKYARTTYLANNQAPNTFYDDVKKLDATKYLNQIDILIWGFPCTSFSIAGKQLGFNDPNTGDLFAQGARIMNECKPKISIIENVEGLLSNDKGNTIRTVLRTLNAIGYRVYMDLLNTKDYSVPQNRSRVYIICERKD
;
A
#
# COMPACT_ATOMS: atom_id res chain seq x y z
N MET A 1 -18.93 -16.90 2.74
CA MET A 1 -18.74 -15.42 2.59
C MET A 1 -18.39 -15.12 1.14
N LYS A 2 -18.66 -13.93 0.63
CA LYS A 2 -18.26 -13.55 -0.74
C LYS A 2 -16.74 -13.44 -0.78
N LYS A 3 -16.10 -14.06 -1.78
CA LYS A 3 -14.67 -13.91 -2.06
C LYS A 3 -14.33 -12.44 -2.32
N LEU A 4 -13.30 -11.89 -1.66
CA LEU A 4 -12.91 -10.49 -1.82
C LEU A 4 -12.01 -10.30 -3.05
N ASN A 5 -12.26 -9.26 -3.79
CA ASN A 5 -11.37 -8.78 -4.86
C ASN A 5 -10.29 -7.88 -4.25
N VAL A 6 -9.05 -8.35 -4.26
CA VAL A 6 -7.91 -7.65 -3.66
C VAL A 6 -6.96 -7.19 -4.76
N ALA A 7 -6.32 -6.05 -4.54
CA ALA A 7 -5.22 -5.60 -5.36
C ALA A 7 -4.06 -5.13 -4.47
N THR A 8 -2.83 -5.26 -4.95
CA THR A 8 -1.65 -4.84 -4.20
C THR A 8 -0.69 -4.03 -5.06
N LEU A 9 -0.09 -2.97 -4.47
CA LEU A 9 0.97 -2.19 -5.11
C LEU A 9 2.23 -2.25 -4.23
N PHE A 10 3.38 -2.20 -4.89
CA PHE A 10 4.67 -2.40 -4.21
C PHE A 10 4.63 -3.72 -3.42
N SER A 11 4.12 -4.76 -4.09
CA SER A 11 3.63 -6.00 -3.49
C SER A 11 4.74 -6.82 -2.82
N GLY A 12 6.01 -6.52 -3.14
CA GLY A 12 7.15 -7.25 -2.61
C GLY A 12 7.02 -8.75 -2.86
N ILE A 13 7.18 -9.54 -1.82
CA ILE A 13 7.07 -11.01 -1.85
C ILE A 13 5.65 -11.54 -1.60
N GLY A 14 4.64 -10.66 -1.52
CA GLY A 14 3.23 -11.04 -1.32
C GLY A 14 2.83 -11.19 0.15
N THR A 15 3.37 -10.37 1.03
CA THR A 15 3.00 -10.39 2.45
C THR A 15 1.52 -10.10 2.70
N PRO A 16 0.87 -9.15 2.02
CA PRO A 16 -0.57 -8.92 2.18
C PRO A 16 -1.42 -10.16 1.90
N GLU A 17 -1.12 -10.87 0.81
CA GLU A 17 -1.83 -12.08 0.40
C GLU A 17 -1.64 -13.21 1.42
N GLN A 18 -0.42 -13.37 1.94
CA GLN A 18 -0.15 -14.32 3.02
C GLN A 18 -0.91 -13.98 4.30
N SER A 19 -1.03 -12.69 4.63
CA SER A 19 -1.77 -12.24 5.81
C SER A 19 -3.26 -12.55 5.68
N LEU A 20 -3.86 -12.31 4.52
CA LEU A 20 -5.26 -12.64 4.25
C LEU A 20 -5.51 -14.17 4.33
N LYS A 21 -4.59 -14.95 3.75
CA LYS A 21 -4.63 -16.41 3.83
C LYS A 21 -4.54 -16.90 5.27
N HIS A 22 -3.63 -16.33 6.06
CA HIS A 22 -3.46 -16.69 7.47
C HIS A 22 -4.71 -16.38 8.31
N LEU A 23 -5.41 -15.30 7.97
CA LEU A 23 -6.67 -14.91 8.61
C LEU A 23 -7.88 -15.71 8.11
N GLY A 24 -7.71 -16.64 7.18
CA GLY A 24 -8.81 -17.41 6.58
C GLY A 24 -9.76 -16.56 5.71
N ILE A 25 -9.29 -15.42 5.22
CA ILE A 25 -10.08 -14.53 4.36
C ILE A 25 -9.96 -15.01 2.90
N GLU A 26 -11.05 -15.53 2.36
CA GLU A 26 -11.11 -15.92 0.95
C GLU A 26 -11.00 -14.68 0.05
N HIS A 27 -10.00 -14.67 -0.82
CA HIS A 27 -9.76 -13.56 -1.72
C HIS A 27 -9.24 -14.02 -3.09
N GLU A 28 -9.33 -13.13 -4.04
CA GLU A 28 -8.71 -13.22 -5.35
C GLU A 28 -7.88 -11.96 -5.58
N THR A 29 -6.60 -12.13 -5.94
CA THR A 29 -5.76 -11.00 -6.30
C THR A 29 -6.00 -10.64 -7.76
N VAL A 30 -6.79 -9.58 -7.97
CA VAL A 30 -7.16 -9.09 -9.30
C VAL A 30 -5.94 -8.54 -10.03
N PHE A 31 -5.13 -7.76 -9.34
CA PHE A 31 -3.81 -7.36 -9.83
C PHE A 31 -2.82 -7.16 -8.69
N ALA A 32 -1.54 -7.37 -9.00
CA ALA A 32 -0.41 -7.00 -8.18
C ALA A 32 0.59 -6.18 -9.00
N CYS A 33 1.35 -5.30 -8.35
CA CYS A 33 2.38 -4.50 -8.99
C CYS A 33 3.65 -4.49 -8.14
N GLU A 34 4.78 -4.95 -8.74
CA GLU A 34 6.09 -4.97 -8.11
C GLU A 34 7.19 -4.83 -9.17
N ILE A 35 8.11 -3.88 -8.98
CA ILE A 35 9.17 -3.61 -9.96
C ILE A 35 10.32 -4.61 -9.88
N ASP A 36 10.62 -5.10 -8.66
CA ASP A 36 11.73 -6.03 -8.45
C ASP A 36 11.37 -7.43 -8.96
N LYS A 37 12.14 -7.90 -9.95
CA LYS A 37 11.92 -9.22 -10.56
C LYS A 37 12.12 -10.39 -9.60
N TYR A 38 13.03 -10.26 -8.63
CA TYR A 38 13.29 -11.32 -7.66
C TYR A 38 12.17 -11.38 -6.61
N ALA A 39 11.67 -10.22 -6.18
CA ALA A 39 10.49 -10.16 -5.33
C ALA A 39 9.27 -10.80 -6.04
N ARG A 40 9.03 -10.50 -7.34
CA ARG A 40 7.98 -11.14 -8.13
C ARG A 40 8.14 -12.66 -8.21
N THR A 41 9.37 -13.16 -8.40
CA THR A 41 9.64 -14.61 -8.41
C THR A 41 9.27 -15.24 -7.07
N THR A 42 9.68 -14.61 -5.97
CA THR A 42 9.35 -15.07 -4.62
C THR A 42 7.85 -14.98 -4.35
N TYR A 43 7.19 -13.92 -4.81
CA TYR A 43 5.73 -13.77 -4.72
C TYR A 43 5.03 -14.98 -5.36
N LEU A 44 5.37 -15.29 -6.62
CA LEU A 44 4.75 -16.38 -7.39
C LEU A 44 5.06 -17.77 -6.83
N ALA A 45 6.17 -17.93 -6.12
CA ALA A 45 6.51 -19.19 -5.46
C ALA A 45 5.66 -19.45 -4.19
N ASN A 46 5.15 -18.40 -3.55
CA ASN A 46 4.48 -18.49 -2.24
C ASN A 46 2.99 -18.15 -2.28
N ASN A 47 2.51 -17.50 -3.33
CA ASN A 47 1.12 -17.05 -3.46
C ASN A 47 0.49 -17.57 -4.75
N GLN A 48 -0.84 -17.58 -4.80
CA GLN A 48 -1.53 -17.70 -6.09
C GLN A 48 -1.13 -16.53 -6.98
N ALA A 49 -0.90 -16.82 -8.27
CA ALA A 49 -0.66 -15.77 -9.25
C ALA A 49 -1.86 -14.82 -9.31
N PRO A 50 -1.63 -13.50 -9.33
CA PRO A 50 -2.71 -12.54 -9.56
C PRO A 50 -3.23 -12.68 -10.99
N ASN A 51 -4.47 -12.22 -11.24
CA ASN A 51 -5.03 -12.24 -12.60
C ASN A 51 -4.18 -11.41 -13.58
N THR A 52 -3.56 -10.35 -13.06
CA THR A 52 -2.56 -9.55 -13.81
C THR A 52 -1.42 -9.13 -12.88
N PHE A 53 -0.17 -9.33 -13.32
CA PHE A 53 1.01 -8.86 -12.60
C PHE A 53 1.70 -7.74 -13.38
N TYR A 54 1.74 -6.54 -12.80
CA TYR A 54 2.43 -5.38 -13.38
C TYR A 54 3.84 -5.24 -12.83
N ASP A 55 4.76 -4.76 -13.66
CA ASP A 55 6.17 -4.51 -13.30
C ASP A 55 6.46 -3.05 -12.93
N ASP A 56 5.62 -2.11 -13.32
CA ASP A 56 5.84 -0.68 -13.05
C ASP A 56 4.52 0.03 -12.74
N VAL A 57 4.44 0.57 -11.53
CA VAL A 57 3.27 1.34 -11.07
C VAL A 57 2.95 2.55 -11.95
N LYS A 58 3.98 3.15 -12.57
CA LYS A 58 3.82 4.31 -13.47
C LYS A 58 3.09 3.95 -14.78
N LYS A 59 3.20 2.70 -15.21
CA LYS A 59 2.57 2.18 -16.43
C LYS A 59 1.20 1.54 -16.19
N LEU A 60 0.84 1.32 -14.92
CA LEU A 60 -0.42 0.68 -14.56
C LEU A 60 -1.58 1.65 -14.82
N ASP A 61 -2.49 1.27 -15.71
CA ASP A 61 -3.82 1.88 -15.90
C ASP A 61 -4.84 1.10 -15.08
N ALA A 62 -5.34 1.72 -14.02
CA ALA A 62 -6.28 1.09 -13.11
C ALA A 62 -7.74 1.46 -13.41
N THR A 63 -8.02 2.27 -14.42
CA THR A 63 -9.39 2.68 -14.80
C THR A 63 -10.27 1.49 -15.18
N LYS A 64 -9.67 0.46 -15.78
CA LYS A 64 -10.38 -0.78 -16.15
C LYS A 64 -10.86 -1.61 -14.94
N TYR A 65 -10.36 -1.30 -13.74
CA TYR A 65 -10.76 -1.94 -12.49
C TYR A 65 -11.71 -1.08 -11.65
N LEU A 66 -12.27 -0.01 -12.25
CA LEU A 66 -13.16 0.91 -11.54
C LEU A 66 -14.29 0.15 -10.82
N ASN A 67 -14.42 0.39 -9.51
CA ASN A 67 -15.40 -0.23 -8.60
C ASN A 67 -15.34 -1.77 -8.49
N GLN A 68 -14.28 -2.41 -8.99
CA GLN A 68 -14.13 -3.88 -8.94
C GLN A 68 -13.30 -4.36 -7.74
N ILE A 69 -12.55 -3.48 -7.10
CA ILE A 69 -11.63 -3.81 -6.01
C ILE A 69 -12.33 -3.58 -4.66
N ASP A 70 -12.39 -4.62 -3.83
CA ASP A 70 -12.87 -4.50 -2.46
C ASP A 70 -11.78 -3.91 -1.55
N ILE A 71 -10.54 -4.42 -1.65
CA ILE A 71 -9.41 -3.93 -0.83
C ILE A 71 -8.18 -3.69 -1.71
N LEU A 72 -7.60 -2.49 -1.62
CA LEU A 72 -6.28 -2.16 -2.18
C LEU A 72 -5.27 -2.03 -1.03
N ILE A 73 -4.21 -2.85 -1.06
CA ILE A 73 -3.16 -2.83 -0.03
C ILE A 73 -1.84 -2.38 -0.66
N TRP A 74 -1.17 -1.39 -0.06
CA TRP A 74 0.08 -0.88 -0.58
C TRP A 74 0.93 -0.18 0.47
N GLY A 75 2.24 -0.20 0.24
CA GLY A 75 3.21 0.53 1.06
C GLY A 75 4.25 1.15 0.14
N PHE A 76 4.20 2.46 -0.06
CA PHE A 76 5.15 3.12 -0.94
C PHE A 76 6.55 3.16 -0.32
N PRO A 77 7.63 3.03 -1.13
CA PRO A 77 9.00 3.04 -0.65
C PRO A 77 9.32 4.27 0.19
N CYS A 78 9.99 4.01 1.31
CA CYS A 78 10.19 4.96 2.39
C CYS A 78 11.63 5.48 2.48
N THR A 79 12.47 5.20 1.49
CA THR A 79 13.88 5.61 1.51
C THR A 79 14.06 7.11 1.71
N SER A 80 13.09 7.91 1.25
CA SER A 80 13.07 9.37 1.39
C SER A 80 12.45 9.88 2.69
N PHE A 81 11.75 9.01 3.44
CA PHE A 81 11.04 9.38 4.68
C PHE A 81 11.64 8.72 5.93
N SER A 82 12.57 7.75 5.78
CA SER A 82 13.15 7.07 6.93
C SER A 82 14.19 7.93 7.65
N ILE A 83 14.30 7.76 8.96
CA ILE A 83 15.32 8.42 9.79
C ILE A 83 16.74 8.06 9.31
N ALA A 84 16.93 6.87 8.75
CA ALA A 84 18.18 6.40 8.18
C ALA A 84 18.44 6.87 6.74
N GLY A 85 17.44 7.50 6.07
CA GLY A 85 17.52 8.01 4.71
C GLY A 85 17.82 9.51 4.66
N LYS A 86 17.87 10.07 3.43
CA LYS A 86 18.15 11.50 3.21
C LYS A 86 16.99 12.44 3.59
N GLN A 87 15.87 11.92 4.04
CA GLN A 87 14.64 12.64 4.46
C GLN A 87 14.12 13.67 3.43
N LEU A 88 14.35 13.41 2.14
CA LEU A 88 13.92 14.32 1.05
C LEU A 88 12.39 14.34 0.85
N GLY A 89 11.68 13.33 1.39
CA GLY A 89 10.22 13.26 1.31
C GLY A 89 9.71 13.25 -0.14
N PHE A 90 8.72 14.06 -0.44
CA PHE A 90 8.17 14.23 -1.79
C PHE A 90 9.13 14.91 -2.79
N ASN A 91 10.21 15.51 -2.32
CA ASN A 91 11.23 16.14 -3.16
C ASN A 91 12.28 15.16 -3.69
N ASP A 92 12.21 13.87 -3.34
CA ASP A 92 13.09 12.85 -3.89
C ASP A 92 12.70 12.56 -5.35
N PRO A 93 13.59 12.79 -6.33
CA PRO A 93 13.29 12.59 -7.75
C PRO A 93 13.04 11.11 -8.11
N ASN A 94 13.48 10.17 -7.27
CA ASN A 94 13.35 8.74 -7.54
C ASN A 94 12.09 8.13 -6.89
N THR A 95 11.72 8.57 -5.70
CA THR A 95 10.67 7.93 -4.88
C THR A 95 9.58 8.88 -4.41
N GLY A 96 9.80 10.19 -4.48
CA GLY A 96 8.85 11.20 -4.00
C GLY A 96 7.50 11.18 -4.71
N ASP A 97 7.45 10.72 -5.96
CA ASP A 97 6.22 10.60 -6.75
C ASP A 97 5.47 9.27 -6.54
N LEU A 98 6.06 8.25 -5.89
CA LEU A 98 5.45 6.92 -5.75
C LEU A 98 4.18 6.93 -4.91
N PHE A 99 4.10 7.80 -3.89
CA PHE A 99 2.84 8.05 -3.19
C PHE A 99 1.78 8.62 -4.16
N ALA A 100 2.16 9.56 -5.02
CA ALA A 100 1.25 10.14 -6.00
C ALA A 100 0.73 9.08 -6.98
N GLN A 101 1.58 8.12 -7.39
CA GLN A 101 1.16 6.99 -8.23
C GLN A 101 0.17 6.07 -7.49
N GLY A 102 0.41 5.74 -6.22
CA GLY A 102 -0.53 4.97 -5.42
C GLY A 102 -1.88 5.68 -5.27
N ALA A 103 -1.86 6.99 -4.96
CA ALA A 103 -3.06 7.82 -4.87
C ALA A 103 -3.81 7.93 -6.22
N ARG A 104 -3.10 8.02 -7.36
CA ARG A 104 -3.67 7.99 -8.72
C ARG A 104 -4.41 6.69 -8.96
N ILE A 105 -3.75 5.55 -8.73
CA ILE A 105 -4.35 4.23 -8.92
C ILE A 105 -5.58 4.06 -8.02
N MET A 106 -5.48 4.46 -6.75
CA MET A 106 -6.60 4.46 -5.81
C MET A 106 -7.77 5.33 -6.32
N ASN A 107 -7.49 6.48 -6.92
CA ASN A 107 -8.51 7.35 -7.52
C ASN A 107 -9.11 6.75 -8.80
N GLU A 108 -8.33 6.00 -9.60
CA GLU A 108 -8.79 5.34 -10.83
C GLU A 108 -9.68 4.13 -10.55
N CYS A 109 -9.25 3.19 -9.68
CA CYS A 109 -10.00 1.95 -9.43
C CYS A 109 -11.05 2.07 -8.31
N LYS A 110 -11.02 3.15 -7.49
CA LYS A 110 -12.00 3.41 -6.43
C LYS A 110 -12.28 2.20 -5.53
N PRO A 111 -11.26 1.63 -4.87
CA PRO A 111 -11.46 0.51 -3.96
C PRO A 111 -12.39 0.93 -2.81
N LYS A 112 -13.15 -0.04 -2.25
CA LYS A 112 -14.01 0.23 -1.09
C LYS A 112 -13.18 0.59 0.14
N ILE A 113 -12.09 -0.15 0.33
CA ILE A 113 -11.11 0.06 1.41
C ILE A 113 -9.73 0.10 0.80
N SER A 114 -8.87 0.99 1.30
CA SER A 114 -7.44 0.91 1.04
C SER A 114 -6.66 0.87 2.36
N ILE A 115 -5.66 0.00 2.41
CA ILE A 115 -4.75 -0.15 3.55
C ILE A 115 -3.37 0.28 3.08
N ILE A 116 -2.81 1.30 3.72
CA ILE A 116 -1.50 1.85 3.38
C ILE A 116 -0.57 1.65 4.57
N GLU A 117 0.60 1.05 4.32
CA GLU A 117 1.63 0.87 5.36
C GLU A 117 2.83 1.76 5.07
N ASN A 118 3.45 2.30 6.13
CA ASN A 118 4.72 3.00 6.02
C ASN A 118 5.50 2.98 7.34
N VAL A 119 6.74 3.46 7.31
CA VAL A 119 7.57 3.55 8.52
C VAL A 119 7.09 4.66 9.45
N GLU A 120 7.39 4.52 10.75
CA GLU A 120 7.11 5.53 11.80
C GLU A 120 7.67 6.92 11.44
N GLY A 121 8.85 6.98 10.78
CA GLY A 121 9.47 8.24 10.35
C GLY A 121 8.61 9.12 9.44
N LEU A 122 7.58 8.56 8.80
CA LEU A 122 6.59 9.34 8.02
C LEU A 122 5.88 10.39 8.87
N LEU A 123 5.64 10.10 10.16
CA LEU A 123 4.91 11.01 11.07
C LEU A 123 5.70 12.28 11.39
N SER A 124 7.03 12.16 11.51
CA SER A 124 7.90 13.28 11.89
C SER A 124 8.58 13.96 10.70
N ASN A 125 8.54 13.34 9.50
CA ASN A 125 9.18 13.89 8.31
C ASN A 125 8.65 15.29 7.99
N ASP A 126 9.56 16.21 7.68
CA ASP A 126 9.27 17.62 7.41
C ASP A 126 8.34 18.23 8.50
N LYS A 127 8.68 18.02 9.77
CA LYS A 127 7.89 18.53 10.92
C LYS A 127 6.40 18.12 10.86
N GLY A 128 6.11 16.95 10.28
CA GLY A 128 4.77 16.41 10.09
C GLY A 128 4.02 16.96 8.87
N ASN A 129 4.63 17.76 8.01
CA ASN A 129 3.98 18.24 6.78
C ASN A 129 3.73 17.10 5.79
N THR A 130 4.66 16.14 5.72
CA THR A 130 4.52 14.97 4.84
C THR A 130 3.25 14.19 5.13
N ILE A 131 3.03 13.78 6.37
CA ILE A 131 1.82 13.03 6.73
C ILE A 131 0.54 13.87 6.54
N ARG A 132 0.56 15.17 6.85
CA ARG A 132 -0.58 16.06 6.57
C ARG A 132 -0.92 16.10 5.08
N THR A 133 0.09 16.12 4.20
CA THR A 133 -0.10 16.09 2.74
C THR A 133 -0.70 14.75 2.31
N VAL A 134 -0.19 13.62 2.82
CA VAL A 134 -0.77 12.28 2.57
C VAL A 134 -2.25 12.27 2.94
N LEU A 135 -2.59 12.63 4.18
CA LEU A 135 -3.97 12.60 4.67
C LEU A 135 -4.90 13.53 3.88
N ARG A 136 -4.44 14.74 3.52
CA ARG A 136 -5.22 15.68 2.70
C ARG A 136 -5.48 15.12 1.31
N THR A 137 -4.47 14.54 0.65
CA THR A 137 -4.62 13.93 -0.68
C THR A 137 -5.64 12.80 -0.66
N LEU A 138 -5.54 11.88 0.32
CA LEU A 138 -6.48 10.76 0.44
C LEU A 138 -7.92 11.22 0.70
N ASN A 139 -8.10 12.25 1.53
CA ASN A 139 -9.41 12.87 1.73
C ASN A 139 -9.96 13.54 0.45
N ALA A 140 -9.10 14.24 -0.30
CA ALA A 140 -9.47 14.95 -1.52
C ALA A 140 -9.93 14.00 -2.64
N ILE A 141 -9.37 12.79 -2.73
CA ILE A 141 -9.79 11.77 -3.69
C ILE A 141 -11.03 10.96 -3.26
N GLY A 142 -11.67 11.34 -2.14
CA GLY A 142 -12.97 10.83 -1.73
C GLY A 142 -12.96 9.77 -0.64
N TYR A 143 -11.92 9.71 0.21
CA TYR A 143 -11.84 8.73 1.30
C TYR A 143 -11.97 9.38 2.68
N ARG A 144 -12.60 8.65 3.60
CA ARG A 144 -12.48 8.86 5.03
C ARG A 144 -11.21 8.14 5.50
N VAL A 145 -10.37 8.83 6.25
CA VAL A 145 -9.03 8.33 6.56
C VAL A 145 -8.86 8.17 8.07
N TYR A 146 -8.41 7.01 8.47
CA TYR A 146 -8.04 6.65 9.84
C TYR A 146 -6.55 6.27 9.84
N MET A 147 -5.85 6.54 10.93
CA MET A 147 -4.42 6.25 11.03
C MET A 147 -4.07 5.78 12.44
N ASP A 148 -3.19 4.79 12.52
CA ASP A 148 -2.63 4.32 13.79
C ASP A 148 -1.16 3.91 13.63
N LEU A 149 -0.42 3.91 14.75
CA LEU A 149 0.95 3.43 14.84
C LEU A 149 0.95 2.11 15.59
N LEU A 150 1.25 1.03 14.89
CA LEU A 150 1.26 -0.32 15.44
C LEU A 150 2.70 -0.85 15.56
N ASN A 151 2.97 -1.61 16.62
CA ASN A 151 4.27 -2.27 16.79
C ASN A 151 4.08 -3.79 16.84
N THR A 152 4.88 -4.53 16.08
CA THR A 152 4.76 -5.99 15.97
C THR A 152 4.90 -6.71 17.33
N LYS A 153 5.69 -6.16 18.28
CA LYS A 153 5.84 -6.72 19.63
C LYS A 153 4.52 -6.84 20.39
N ASP A 154 3.55 -5.95 20.10
CA ASP A 154 2.24 -5.91 20.78
C ASP A 154 1.28 -6.97 20.21
N TYR A 155 1.73 -7.69 19.16
CA TYR A 155 0.99 -8.76 18.45
C TYR A 155 1.72 -10.11 18.53
N SER A 156 2.42 -10.38 19.62
CA SER A 156 3.13 -11.65 19.89
C SER A 156 4.25 -11.97 18.88
N VAL A 157 4.77 -10.98 18.17
CA VAL A 157 5.94 -11.15 17.28
C VAL A 157 7.18 -10.64 18.02
N PRO A 158 8.25 -11.45 18.21
CA PRO A 158 9.47 -11.06 18.94
C PRO A 158 10.34 -10.10 18.12
N GLN A 159 9.76 -9.03 17.61
CA GLN A 159 10.41 -8.00 16.82
C GLN A 159 9.89 -6.62 17.23
N ASN A 160 10.79 -5.68 17.50
CA ASN A 160 10.42 -4.27 17.72
C ASN A 160 10.36 -3.55 16.36
N ARG A 161 9.17 -3.48 15.75
CA ARG A 161 8.96 -2.87 14.43
C ARG A 161 7.69 -2.02 14.45
N SER A 162 7.85 -0.70 14.61
CA SER A 162 6.75 0.26 14.50
C SER A 162 6.44 0.58 13.04
N ARG A 163 5.15 0.60 12.70
CA ARG A 163 4.64 0.96 11.37
C ARG A 163 3.37 1.78 11.47
N VAL A 164 3.29 2.79 10.63
CA VAL A 164 2.07 3.57 10.43
C VAL A 164 1.17 2.80 9.49
N TYR A 165 -0.06 2.59 9.91
CA TYR A 165 -1.13 2.07 9.06
C TYR A 165 -2.17 3.16 8.83
N ILE A 166 -2.51 3.37 7.57
CA ILE A 166 -3.54 4.33 7.15
C ILE A 166 -4.65 3.52 6.50
N ILE A 167 -5.84 3.55 7.08
CA ILE A 167 -7.03 2.89 6.56
C ILE A 167 -7.90 3.94 5.90
N CYS A 168 -8.23 3.71 4.64
CA CYS A 168 -9.05 4.59 3.83
C CYS A 168 -10.36 3.88 3.49
N GLU A 169 -11.47 4.42 3.95
CA GLU A 169 -12.82 3.99 3.62
C GLU A 169 -13.41 4.94 2.58
N ARG A 170 -13.89 4.40 1.44
CA ARG A 170 -14.49 5.23 0.40
C ARG A 170 -15.75 5.91 0.93
N LYS A 171 -15.87 7.20 0.67
CA LYS A 171 -17.12 7.94 0.88
C LYS A 171 -18.03 7.64 -0.30
N ASP A 172 -19.15 7.00 -0.03
CA ASP A 172 -20.18 6.75 -1.04
C ASP A 172 -20.94 8.03 -1.40
#